data_0cb69485d7d2939cf698c9619f289e9a
#
_entry.id   0cb69485d7d2939cf698c9619f289e9a
#
_cell.length_a   1.000
_cell.length_b   1.000
_cell.length_c   1.000
_cell.angle_alpha   90.00
_cell.angle_beta   90.00
_cell.angle_gamma   90.00
#
_symmetry.space_group_name_H-M   'P 1'
#
loop_
_entity.id
_entity.type
_entity.pdbx_description
1 polymer ?
#
loop_
_entity_poly.entity_id
_entity_poly.type
_entity_poly.pdbx_seq_one_letter_code
_entity_poly.pdbx_strand_id
1 'polypeptide(L)'
;MERYFWSKGILKNNLEILHGSERIGFIVWESLIGSKAHGMINDHRFILNREFFLSKLEIYDASNQALLGTIMINLFNPKSEIIINGKRFELEVKNFWQSRWSWKFNGNELITYQSQEFLSKDKGTVEVFTACTDEIEILLLLGLFVRNQFILFMLMILVLLLIIIL
;
A
#
# COMPACT_ATOMS: atom_id res chain seq x y z
N MET A 1 -9.64 7.42 -17.01
CA MET A 1 -8.57 7.70 -16.03
C MET A 1 -9.19 8.41 -14.84
N GLU A 2 -9.08 7.84 -13.66
CA GLU A 2 -9.58 8.41 -12.42
C GLU A 2 -8.40 8.80 -11.54
N ARG A 3 -8.53 9.89 -10.78
CA ARG A 3 -7.50 10.40 -9.89
C ARG A 3 -8.03 10.48 -8.47
N TYR A 4 -7.30 9.87 -7.55
CA TYR A 4 -7.55 9.90 -6.12
C TYR A 4 -6.41 10.59 -5.40
N PHE A 5 -6.71 11.10 -4.21
CA PHE A 5 -5.72 11.69 -3.30
C PHE A 5 -5.68 10.86 -2.03
N TRP A 6 -4.50 10.71 -1.46
CA TRP A 6 -4.36 10.05 -0.18
C TRP A 6 -3.53 10.91 0.76
N SER A 7 -3.81 10.79 2.05
CA SER A 7 -3.04 11.48 3.08
C SER A 7 -3.01 10.70 4.39
N LYS A 8 -1.85 10.75 5.07
CA LYS A 8 -1.61 10.16 6.38
C LYS A 8 -0.82 11.14 7.23
N GLY A 9 -1.31 11.46 8.42
CA GLY A 9 -0.52 12.20 9.41
C GLY A 9 0.62 11.33 9.96
N ILE A 10 1.80 11.92 10.23
CA ILE A 10 2.99 11.18 10.67
C ILE A 10 2.73 10.36 11.94
N LEU A 11 2.04 10.95 12.92
CA LEU A 11 1.70 10.29 14.19
C LEU A 11 0.30 9.70 14.21
N LYS A 12 -0.36 9.60 13.04
CA LYS A 12 -1.67 8.99 12.92
C LYS A 12 -1.55 7.56 12.41
N ASN A 13 -2.39 6.70 12.94
CA ASN A 13 -2.53 5.31 12.49
C ASN A 13 -3.57 5.15 11.38
N ASN A 14 -4.04 6.24 10.77
CA ASN A 14 -5.01 6.21 9.68
C ASN A 14 -4.50 6.95 8.45
N LEU A 15 -4.82 6.39 7.29
CA LEU A 15 -4.64 6.96 5.96
C LEU A 15 -6.04 7.12 5.35
N GLU A 16 -6.31 8.24 4.73
CA GLU A 16 -7.57 8.51 4.03
C GLU A 16 -7.35 8.57 2.53
N ILE A 17 -8.34 8.10 1.78
CA ILE A 17 -8.38 8.12 0.31
C ILE A 17 -9.59 8.95 -0.11
N LEU A 18 -9.34 9.94 -0.95
CA LEU A 18 -10.32 10.92 -1.40
C LEU A 18 -10.48 10.90 -2.93
N HIS A 19 -11.70 11.01 -3.40
CA HIS A 19 -12.02 11.32 -4.78
C HIS A 19 -12.68 12.73 -4.82
N GLY A 20 -11.93 13.71 -5.30
CA GLY A 20 -12.33 15.12 -5.11
C GLY A 20 -12.36 15.51 -3.63
N SER A 21 -13.53 15.87 -3.11
CA SER A 21 -13.76 16.17 -1.69
C SER A 21 -14.38 15.01 -0.90
N GLU A 22 -14.75 13.93 -1.56
CA GLU A 22 -15.42 12.78 -0.96
C GLU A 22 -14.40 11.73 -0.48
N ARG A 23 -14.58 11.25 0.75
CA ARG A 23 -13.78 10.15 1.26
C ARG A 23 -14.36 8.83 0.78
N ILE A 24 -13.64 8.15 -0.12
CA ILE A 24 -14.03 6.86 -0.67
C ILE A 24 -13.41 5.67 0.06
N GLY A 25 -12.39 5.89 0.87
CA GLY A 25 -11.72 4.81 1.56
C GLY A 25 -10.77 5.25 2.65
N PHE A 26 -10.24 4.27 3.38
CA PHE A 26 -9.24 4.48 4.42
C PHE A 26 -8.45 3.19 4.70
N ILE A 27 -7.32 3.34 5.37
CA ILE A 27 -6.57 2.27 6.02
C ILE A 27 -6.32 2.70 7.45
N VAL A 28 -6.66 1.85 8.44
CA VAL A 28 -6.39 2.09 9.86
C VAL A 28 -5.51 0.96 10.39
N TRP A 29 -4.31 1.30 10.84
CA TRP A 29 -3.40 0.35 11.49
C TRP A 29 -3.77 0.15 12.96
N GLU A 30 -3.67 -1.07 13.46
CA GLU A 30 -3.93 -1.39 14.88
C GLU A 30 -2.95 -0.66 15.82
N SER A 31 -1.74 -0.35 15.34
CA SER A 31 -0.77 0.50 16.02
C SER A 31 0.09 1.27 15.03
N LEU A 32 0.81 2.31 15.46
CA LEU A 32 1.65 3.15 14.59
C LEU A 32 2.72 2.36 13.82
N ILE A 33 3.27 1.33 14.44
CA ILE A 33 4.26 0.42 13.85
C ILE A 33 3.66 -0.97 13.60
N GLY A 34 2.34 -1.07 13.55
CA GLY A 34 1.61 -2.33 13.44
C GLY A 34 1.81 -3.04 12.11
N SER A 35 1.79 -4.35 12.19
CA SER A 35 1.82 -5.24 11.02
C SER A 35 0.43 -5.49 10.44
N LYS A 36 -0.64 -5.12 11.18
CA LYS A 36 -2.03 -5.37 10.80
C LYS A 36 -2.81 -4.07 10.68
N ALA A 37 -3.64 -4.00 9.65
CA ALA A 37 -4.52 -2.88 9.38
C ALA A 37 -5.88 -3.33 8.89
N HIS A 38 -6.87 -2.46 9.06
CA HIS A 38 -8.20 -2.58 8.46
C HIS A 38 -8.32 -1.55 7.35
N GLY A 39 -8.67 -2.00 6.16
CA GLY A 39 -8.91 -1.15 5.00
C GLY A 39 -10.37 -1.15 4.60
N MET A 40 -10.81 -0.05 4.03
CA MET A 40 -12.11 0.06 3.36
C MET A 40 -11.94 0.89 2.10
N ILE A 41 -12.59 0.48 1.02
CA ILE A 41 -12.76 1.30 -0.18
C ILE A 41 -14.16 1.07 -0.73
N ASN A 42 -14.84 2.15 -1.07
CA ASN A 42 -16.28 2.12 -1.29
C ASN A 42 -16.94 1.40 -0.10
N ASP A 43 -17.70 0.38 -0.24
CA ASP A 43 -18.31 -0.36 0.88
C ASP A 43 -17.60 -1.68 1.20
N HIS A 44 -16.50 -1.99 0.50
CA HIS A 44 -15.74 -3.23 0.69
C HIS A 44 -14.72 -3.08 1.82
N ARG A 45 -14.70 -4.04 2.74
CA ARG A 45 -13.81 -4.06 3.90
C ARG A 45 -12.77 -5.16 3.81
N PHE A 46 -11.54 -4.84 4.18
CA PHE A 46 -10.40 -5.73 4.06
C PHE A 46 -9.58 -5.75 5.35
N ILE A 47 -8.91 -6.87 5.60
CA ILE A 47 -7.87 -7.01 6.61
C ILE A 47 -6.55 -7.15 5.87
N LEU A 48 -5.59 -6.31 6.21
CA LEU A 48 -4.24 -6.28 5.65
C LEU A 48 -3.28 -6.73 6.74
N ASN A 49 -2.44 -7.71 6.45
CA ASN A 49 -1.50 -8.27 7.41
C ASN A 49 -0.09 -8.35 6.81
N ARG A 50 0.92 -8.11 7.63
CA ARG A 50 2.33 -8.22 7.29
C ARG A 50 3.00 -9.23 8.22
N GLU A 51 3.72 -10.19 7.64
CA GLU A 51 4.61 -11.03 8.39
C GLU A 51 5.87 -10.28 8.86
N PHE A 52 6.58 -10.90 9.80
CA PHE A 52 7.83 -10.37 10.32
C PHE A 52 8.84 -10.10 9.19
N PHE A 53 9.61 -9.01 9.30
CA PHE A 53 10.61 -8.55 8.32
C PHE A 53 10.11 -8.18 6.91
N LEU A 54 8.84 -7.85 6.75
CA LEU A 54 8.30 -7.38 5.48
C LEU A 54 8.42 -8.39 4.32
N SER A 55 8.59 -9.68 4.63
CA SER A 55 8.77 -10.70 3.59
C SER A 55 7.47 -11.08 2.89
N LYS A 56 6.34 -10.97 3.59
CA LYS A 56 5.03 -11.37 3.10
C LYS A 56 3.95 -10.42 3.57
N LEU A 57 3.09 -10.03 2.66
CA LEU A 57 1.87 -9.28 2.94
C LEU A 57 0.65 -10.06 2.45
N GLU A 58 -0.40 -10.05 3.22
CA GLU A 58 -1.65 -10.75 2.93
C GLU A 58 -2.82 -9.78 3.00
N ILE A 59 -3.79 -9.99 2.12
CA ILE A 59 -5.07 -9.28 2.16
C ILE A 59 -6.22 -10.27 2.24
N TYR A 60 -7.13 -10.01 3.15
CA TYR A 60 -8.31 -10.83 3.42
C TYR A 60 -9.58 -10.01 3.25
N ASP A 61 -10.64 -10.64 2.80
CA ASP A 61 -11.99 -10.11 2.91
C ASP A 61 -12.39 -10.10 4.40
N ALA A 62 -12.84 -8.94 4.90
CA ALA A 62 -13.18 -8.81 6.32
C ALA A 62 -14.52 -9.48 6.68
N SER A 63 -15.40 -9.73 5.72
CA SER A 63 -16.71 -10.32 5.94
C SER A 63 -16.67 -11.82 6.22
N ASN A 64 -15.81 -12.54 5.50
CA ASN A 64 -15.70 -14.01 5.54
C ASN A 64 -14.29 -14.51 5.89
N GLN A 65 -13.33 -13.59 6.09
CA GLN A 65 -11.93 -13.89 6.36
C GLN A 65 -11.22 -14.72 5.26
N ALA A 66 -11.75 -14.70 4.05
CA ALA A 66 -11.12 -15.37 2.91
C ALA A 66 -9.84 -14.65 2.50
N LEU A 67 -8.77 -15.40 2.28
CA LEU A 67 -7.53 -14.87 1.72
C LEU A 67 -7.76 -14.50 0.25
N LEU A 68 -7.61 -13.23 -0.07
CA LEU A 68 -7.77 -12.69 -1.43
C LEU A 68 -6.47 -12.66 -2.21
N GLY A 69 -5.34 -12.48 -1.52
CA GLY A 69 -4.04 -12.47 -2.17
C GLY A 69 -2.88 -12.39 -1.19
N THR A 70 -1.71 -12.79 -1.68
CA THR A 70 -0.45 -12.75 -0.95
C THR A 70 0.62 -12.14 -1.84
N ILE A 71 1.37 -11.16 -1.31
CA ILE A 71 2.57 -10.61 -1.93
C ILE A 71 3.79 -11.11 -1.18
N MET A 72 4.75 -11.66 -1.93
CA MET A 72 6.09 -11.90 -1.44
C MET A 72 6.96 -10.70 -1.81
N ILE A 73 7.43 -9.95 -0.80
CA ILE A 73 8.26 -8.78 -1.00
C ILE A 73 9.71 -9.16 -0.88
N ASN A 74 10.48 -8.83 -1.91
CA ASN A 74 11.93 -8.87 -1.85
C ASN A 74 12.45 -7.42 -1.75
N LEU A 75 13.07 -7.08 -0.62
CA LEU A 75 13.58 -5.72 -0.37
C LEU A 75 14.65 -5.27 -1.38
N PHE A 76 15.34 -6.21 -2.01
CA PHE A 76 16.38 -5.96 -3.00
C PHE A 76 15.88 -6.03 -4.45
N ASN A 77 14.62 -6.43 -4.66
CA ASN A 77 14.01 -6.47 -5.97
C ASN A 77 12.90 -5.42 -6.05
N PRO A 78 12.96 -4.48 -7.01
CA PRO A 78 11.93 -3.46 -7.18
C PRO A 78 10.58 -4.04 -7.66
N LYS A 79 10.51 -5.33 -7.94
CA LYS A 79 9.31 -6.01 -8.44
C LYS A 79 8.82 -7.05 -7.44
N SER A 80 7.53 -7.03 -7.19
CA SER A 80 6.80 -8.03 -6.42
C SER A 80 5.53 -8.41 -7.17
N GLU A 81 5.02 -9.60 -6.93
CA GLU A 81 3.85 -10.12 -7.65
C GLU A 81 2.75 -10.56 -6.67
N ILE A 82 1.51 -10.40 -7.12
CA ILE A 82 0.33 -10.95 -6.44
C ILE A 82 -0.59 -11.63 -7.45
N ILE A 83 -1.25 -12.69 -7.01
CA ILE A 83 -2.30 -13.36 -7.79
C ILE A 83 -3.63 -13.09 -7.09
N ILE A 84 -4.58 -12.50 -7.82
CA ILE A 84 -5.96 -12.25 -7.38
C ILE A 84 -6.88 -12.79 -8.46
N ASN A 85 -7.82 -13.63 -8.10
CA ASN A 85 -8.78 -14.25 -9.03
C ASN A 85 -8.12 -14.89 -10.27
N GLY A 86 -6.93 -15.53 -10.06
CA GLY A 86 -6.17 -16.16 -11.13
C GLY A 86 -5.40 -15.21 -12.05
N LYS A 87 -5.51 -13.91 -11.85
CA LYS A 87 -4.75 -12.88 -12.59
C LYS A 87 -3.48 -12.51 -11.83
N ARG A 88 -2.36 -12.42 -12.52
CA ARG A 88 -1.06 -12.03 -11.96
C ARG A 88 -0.85 -10.53 -12.16
N PHE A 89 -0.69 -9.80 -11.07
CA PHE A 89 -0.36 -8.37 -11.07
C PHE A 89 1.05 -8.17 -10.54
N GLU A 90 1.77 -7.23 -11.17
CA GLU A 90 3.14 -6.87 -10.79
C GLU A 90 3.14 -5.52 -10.08
N LEU A 91 3.75 -5.45 -8.91
CA LEU A 91 4.10 -4.20 -8.24
C LEU A 91 5.52 -3.82 -8.64
N GLU A 92 5.69 -2.64 -9.21
CA GLU A 92 7.00 -2.08 -9.54
C GLU A 92 7.24 -0.78 -8.77
N VAL A 93 8.35 -0.71 -8.05
CA VAL A 93 8.81 0.49 -7.38
C VAL A 93 9.82 1.18 -8.28
N LYS A 94 9.54 2.43 -8.65
CA LYS A 94 10.32 3.18 -9.66
C LYS A 94 11.59 3.82 -9.09
N ASN A 95 11.68 4.00 -7.77
CA ASN A 95 12.85 4.58 -7.13
C ASN A 95 13.01 4.11 -5.68
N PHE A 96 14.24 4.23 -5.16
CA PHE A 96 14.60 3.83 -3.80
C PHE A 96 13.74 4.50 -2.70
N TRP A 97 13.39 5.77 -2.88
CA TRP A 97 12.59 6.53 -1.90
C TRP A 97 11.09 6.21 -1.97
N GLN A 98 10.68 5.31 -2.88
CA GLN A 98 9.29 4.95 -3.12
C GLN A 98 8.37 6.18 -3.30
N SER A 99 8.87 7.21 -3.98
CA SER A 99 8.06 8.35 -4.34
C SER A 99 7.12 8.05 -5.51
N ARG A 100 7.43 7.01 -6.29
CA ARG A 100 6.59 6.53 -7.39
C ARG A 100 6.61 5.01 -7.47
N TRP A 101 5.43 4.39 -7.51
CA TRP A 101 5.26 2.95 -7.70
C TRP A 101 3.97 2.68 -8.49
N SER A 102 3.85 1.50 -9.09
CA SER A 102 2.70 1.16 -9.92
C SER A 102 2.35 -0.33 -9.87
N TRP A 103 1.07 -0.61 -10.04
CA TRP A 103 0.58 -1.94 -10.37
C TRP A 103 0.47 -2.10 -11.87
N LYS A 104 0.92 -3.26 -12.37
CA LYS A 104 0.88 -3.62 -13.79
C LYS A 104 0.16 -4.94 -14.00
N PHE A 105 -0.46 -5.05 -15.15
CA PHE A 105 -1.01 -6.31 -15.66
C PHE A 105 -0.61 -6.45 -17.13
N ASN A 106 0.02 -7.57 -17.48
CA ASN A 106 0.55 -7.82 -18.83
C ASN A 106 1.41 -6.65 -19.37
N GLY A 107 2.24 -6.07 -18.50
CA GLY A 107 3.14 -4.96 -18.86
C GLY A 107 2.50 -3.57 -18.90
N ASN A 108 1.17 -3.46 -18.80
CA ASN A 108 0.45 -2.18 -18.81
C ASN A 108 0.23 -1.67 -17.37
N GLU A 109 0.47 -0.37 -17.14
CA GLU A 109 0.17 0.26 -15.85
C GLU A 109 -1.34 0.35 -15.64
N LEU A 110 -1.83 -0.20 -14.51
CA LEU A 110 -3.24 -0.11 -14.11
C LEU A 110 -3.45 0.99 -13.07
N ILE A 111 -2.53 1.09 -12.11
CA ILE A 111 -2.57 2.07 -11.03
C ILE A 111 -1.16 2.61 -10.85
N THR A 112 -1.04 3.93 -10.81
CA THR A 112 0.23 4.61 -10.48
C THR A 112 0.04 5.47 -9.25
N TYR A 113 0.98 5.39 -8.33
CA TYR A 113 1.04 6.18 -7.11
C TYR A 113 2.19 7.15 -7.19
N GLN A 114 1.98 8.36 -6.68
CA GLN A 114 3.01 9.37 -6.55
C GLN A 114 2.92 10.07 -5.19
N SER A 115 3.97 9.98 -4.40
CA SER A 115 4.11 10.71 -3.14
C SER A 115 4.57 12.13 -3.39
N GLN A 116 4.02 13.09 -2.66
CA GLN A 116 4.33 14.52 -2.79
C GLN A 116 5.10 15.09 -1.60
N GLU A 117 4.92 14.55 -0.40
CA GLU A 117 5.62 14.98 0.82
C GLU A 117 5.95 13.79 1.72
N PHE A 118 7.07 13.87 2.44
CA PHE A 118 7.56 12.80 3.29
C PHE A 118 7.71 13.20 4.77
N LEU A 119 8.08 14.45 5.07
CA LEU A 119 8.54 14.83 6.42
C LEU A 119 7.44 15.33 7.36
N SER A 120 6.42 16.02 6.87
CA SER A 120 5.37 16.59 7.74
C SER A 120 4.02 15.88 7.60
N LYS A 121 3.72 15.40 6.42
CA LYS A 121 2.48 14.69 6.09
C LYS A 121 2.75 13.80 4.88
N ASP A 122 2.55 12.51 5.04
CA ASP A 122 2.63 11.58 3.93
C ASP A 122 1.36 11.70 3.11
N LYS A 123 1.47 12.27 1.91
CA LYS A 123 0.36 12.48 0.99
C LYS A 123 0.78 12.28 -0.45
N GLY A 124 -0.17 12.05 -1.32
CA GLY A 124 0.10 11.89 -2.73
C GLY A 124 -1.15 11.67 -3.57
N THR A 125 -0.91 11.27 -4.79
CA THR A 125 -1.94 10.96 -5.78
C THR A 125 -1.90 9.50 -6.20
N VAL A 126 -3.06 8.99 -6.56
CA VAL A 126 -3.22 7.69 -7.21
C VAL A 126 -3.96 7.92 -8.52
N GLU A 127 -3.41 7.44 -9.61
CA GLU A 127 -4.04 7.46 -10.93
C GLU A 127 -4.41 6.04 -11.33
N VAL A 128 -5.70 5.82 -11.65
CA VAL A 128 -6.25 4.54 -12.09
C VAL A 128 -6.59 4.65 -13.57
N PHE A 129 -5.98 3.79 -14.39
CA PHE A 129 -6.08 3.83 -15.85
C PHE A 129 -7.10 2.84 -16.42
N THR A 130 -7.77 2.09 -15.58
CA THR A 130 -8.76 1.07 -15.94
C THR A 130 -10.08 1.29 -15.19
N ALA A 131 -11.11 0.54 -15.53
CA ALA A 131 -12.35 0.53 -14.76
C ALA A 131 -12.10 0.01 -13.33
N CYS A 132 -12.77 0.61 -12.35
CA CYS A 132 -12.72 0.16 -10.97
C CYS A 132 -13.46 -1.16 -10.83
N THR A 133 -12.73 -2.23 -10.53
CA THR A 133 -13.23 -3.57 -10.23
C THR A 133 -12.78 -3.96 -8.84
N ASP A 134 -13.30 -5.06 -8.30
CA ASP A 134 -12.88 -5.56 -6.98
C ASP A 134 -11.36 -5.76 -6.90
N GLU A 135 -10.72 -6.28 -7.97
CA GLU A 135 -9.28 -6.43 -8.01
C GLU A 135 -8.54 -5.08 -7.96
N ILE A 136 -9.07 -4.05 -8.62
CA ILE A 136 -8.49 -2.70 -8.62
C ILE A 136 -8.61 -2.07 -7.23
N GLU A 137 -9.73 -2.25 -6.53
CA GLU A 137 -9.90 -1.79 -5.15
C GLU A 137 -8.91 -2.46 -4.19
N ILE A 138 -8.73 -3.78 -4.32
CA ILE A 138 -7.73 -4.55 -3.57
C ILE A 138 -6.32 -4.00 -3.83
N LEU A 139 -5.95 -3.84 -5.10
CA LEU A 139 -4.63 -3.34 -5.49
C LEU A 139 -4.40 -1.91 -5.00
N LEU A 140 -5.45 -1.05 -5.04
CA LEU A 140 -5.36 0.33 -4.59
C LEU A 140 -5.02 0.42 -3.10
N LEU A 141 -5.72 -0.31 -2.24
CA LEU A 141 -5.43 -0.38 -0.81
C LEU A 141 -4.05 -0.99 -0.55
N LEU A 142 -3.76 -2.10 -1.22
CA LEU A 142 -2.56 -2.87 -1.01
C LEU A 142 -1.29 -2.09 -1.38
N GLY A 143 -1.33 -1.30 -2.46
CA GLY A 143 -0.20 -0.46 -2.86
C GLY A 143 0.14 0.63 -1.82
N LEU A 144 -0.87 1.22 -1.18
CA LEU A 144 -0.68 2.19 -0.09
C LEU A 144 -0.20 1.51 1.21
N PHE A 145 -0.72 0.33 1.51
CA PHE A 145 -0.27 -0.47 2.66
C PHE A 145 1.18 -0.90 2.53
N VAL A 146 1.57 -1.48 1.39
CA VAL A 146 2.96 -1.89 1.08
C VAL A 146 3.93 -0.74 1.29
N ARG A 147 3.62 0.43 0.71
CA ARG A 147 4.46 1.61 0.86
C ARG A 147 4.64 2.03 2.31
N ASN A 148 3.56 2.10 3.09
CA ASN A 148 3.65 2.47 4.49
C ASN A 148 4.53 1.48 5.29
N GLN A 149 4.38 0.19 5.05
CA GLN A 149 5.19 -0.84 5.71
C GLN A 149 6.67 -0.73 5.35
N PHE A 150 6.97 -0.40 4.09
CA PHE A 150 8.35 -0.19 3.65
C PHE A 150 8.98 1.04 4.30
N ILE A 151 8.25 2.16 4.42
CA ILE A 151 8.73 3.35 5.12
C ILE A 151 9.06 3.05 6.58
N LEU A 152 8.17 2.34 7.28
CA LEU A 152 8.41 1.92 8.67
C LEU A 152 9.65 1.04 8.79
N PHE A 153 9.86 0.13 7.86
CA PHE A 153 11.05 -0.72 7.82
C PHE A 153 12.32 0.09 7.60
N MET A 154 12.33 1.04 6.66
CA MET A 154 13.46 1.94 6.41
C MET A 154 13.78 2.82 7.62
N LEU A 155 12.76 3.36 8.30
CA LEU A 155 12.95 4.13 9.52
C LEU A 155 13.57 3.27 10.64
N MET A 156 13.14 2.03 10.78
CA MET A 156 13.71 1.09 11.77
C MET A 156 15.20 0.82 11.49
N ILE A 157 15.56 0.58 10.23
CA ILE A 157 16.98 0.40 9.83
C ILE A 157 17.77 1.66 10.16
N LEU A 158 17.25 2.85 9.84
CA LEU A 158 17.94 4.11 10.12
C LEU A 158 18.20 4.28 11.62
N VAL A 159 17.22 4.00 12.47
CA VAL A 159 17.37 4.05 13.93
C VAL A 159 18.44 3.08 14.43
N LEU A 160 18.42 1.83 13.91
CA LEU A 160 19.42 0.82 14.26
C LEU A 160 20.84 1.27 13.86
N LEU A 161 21.01 1.85 12.68
CA LEU A 161 22.31 2.39 12.23
C LEU A 161 22.79 3.54 13.12
N LEU A 162 21.89 4.43 13.55
CA LEU A 162 22.25 5.52 14.47
C LEU A 162 22.72 5.00 15.84
N ILE A 163 22.09 3.94 16.36
CA ILE A 163 22.48 3.30 17.63
C ILE A 163 23.89 2.66 17.53
N ILE A 164 24.24 2.11 16.37
CA ILE A 164 25.55 1.45 16.16
C ILE A 164 26.68 2.48 16.01
N ILE A 165 26.38 3.67 15.51
CA ILE A 165 27.38 4.73 15.27
C ILE A 165 27.62 5.59 16.51
N LEU A 166 26.67 5.68 17.43
CA LEU A 166 26.79 6.39 18.72
C LEU A 166 27.43 5.52 19.80
#